data_c58fa1b3dca96aac4278605248933c3d
#
_entry.id   c58fa1b3dca96aac4278605248933c3d
#
_cell.length_a   1.000
_cell.length_b   1.000
_cell.length_c   1.000
_cell.angle_alpha   90.00
_cell.angle_beta   90.00
_cell.angle_gamma   90.00
#
_symmetry.space_group_name_H-M   'P 1'
#
loop_
_entity.id
_entity.type
_entity.pdbx_description
1 polymer ?
#
loop_
_entity_poly.entity_id
_entity_poly.type
_entity_poly.pdbx_seq_one_letter_code
_entity_poly.pdbx_strand_id
1 'polypeptide(L)'
;AVQGGGERNMTEARLFSRHSIGTRIAALFMLLILVITAAMTYVSISVSTNELLDSSTEYTEQLIRRVNAELDMYVEYMKDISDFIVDNGAVAAYLRAANEHRLTDAACREAQEQLAAAQKIRSEITAIALIPESGGALFGSEGASLNTYSNYRDAAWYQAALQEPHEVQVSSSRVENLIADQYNWVVSFSKAVLDRAGNMQGVLLIDLNY
;
A
#
# COMPACT_ATOMS: atom_id res chain seq x y z
N ALA A 1 33.16 -53.28 -77.81
CA ALA A 1 32.37 -52.11 -78.23
C ALA A 1 31.97 -51.34 -76.96
N VAL A 2 32.63 -50.40 -76.50
CA VAL A 2 32.94 -49.02 -76.92
C VAL A 2 31.92 -47.98 -76.44
N GLN A 3 32.42 -47.05 -75.66
CA GLN A 3 32.08 -45.62 -75.50
C GLN A 3 30.79 -45.21 -74.83
N GLY A 4 30.99 -44.31 -73.86
CA GLY A 4 29.96 -43.44 -73.39
C GLY A 4 30.07 -43.01 -71.94
N GLY A 5 31.16 -42.35 -71.52
CA GLY A 5 31.34 -41.84 -70.21
C GLY A 5 32.22 -40.60 -70.17
N GLY A 6 31.73 -39.48 -70.59
CA GLY A 6 32.58 -38.29 -70.66
C GLY A 6 31.92 -36.92 -70.81
N GLU A 7 30.65 -36.70 -70.45
CA GLU A 7 30.04 -35.41 -70.70
C GLU A 7 29.22 -34.76 -69.55
N ARG A 8 29.32 -35.29 -68.34
CA ARG A 8 28.51 -34.68 -67.20
C ARG A 8 29.26 -33.79 -66.25
N ASN A 9 30.57 -33.67 -66.34
CA ASN A 9 31.36 -32.91 -65.36
C ASN A 9 31.83 -31.52 -65.83
N MET A 10 31.37 -31.02 -66.98
CA MET A 10 31.82 -29.71 -67.50
C MET A 10 30.77 -28.60 -67.42
N THR A 11 29.55 -28.86 -66.95
CA THR A 11 28.47 -27.88 -66.89
C THR A 11 28.39 -27.14 -65.58
N GLU A 12 28.89 -27.67 -64.48
CA GLU A 12 28.83 -27.01 -63.14
C GLU A 12 29.96 -26.02 -62.87
N ALA A 13 31.07 -26.09 -63.55
CA ALA A 13 32.21 -25.19 -63.33
C ALA A 13 32.13 -23.85 -64.06
N ARG A 14 31.08 -23.60 -64.85
CA ARG A 14 30.95 -22.37 -65.65
C ARG A 14 30.00 -21.32 -65.11
N LEU A 15 29.32 -21.54 -63.98
CA LEU A 15 28.37 -20.58 -63.39
C LEU A 15 29.04 -19.51 -62.51
N PHE A 16 30.30 -19.65 -62.14
CA PHE A 16 31.00 -18.71 -61.29
C PHE A 16 31.91 -17.68 -61.99
N SER A 17 32.00 -17.68 -63.29
CA SER A 17 33.01 -16.90 -64.00
C SER A 17 32.52 -15.72 -64.88
N ARG A 18 31.31 -15.23 -64.70
CA ARG A 18 30.81 -14.05 -65.48
C ARG A 18 30.11 -13.00 -64.63
N HIS A 19 30.68 -12.65 -63.48
CA HIS A 19 30.22 -11.44 -62.85
C HIS A 19 31.03 -10.26 -63.41
N SER A 20 30.38 -9.38 -64.16
CA SER A 20 30.91 -8.10 -64.59
C SER A 20 31.52 -7.37 -63.40
N ILE A 21 32.59 -6.62 -63.59
CA ILE A 21 33.22 -5.80 -62.55
C ILE A 21 32.17 -4.95 -61.85
N GLY A 22 31.14 -4.44 -62.56
CA GLY A 22 30.01 -3.71 -61.99
C GLY A 22 29.17 -4.53 -60.99
N THR A 23 28.96 -5.85 -61.23
CA THR A 23 28.20 -6.70 -60.33
C THR A 23 28.97 -6.96 -59.00
N ARG A 24 30.27 -7.05 -59.07
CA ARG A 24 31.15 -7.20 -57.85
C ARG A 24 31.13 -5.90 -57.03
N ILE A 25 31.20 -4.73 -57.70
CA ILE A 25 31.14 -3.44 -57.02
C ILE A 25 29.74 -3.24 -56.40
N ALA A 26 28.66 -3.55 -57.12
CA ALA A 26 27.29 -3.45 -56.60
C ALA A 26 27.08 -4.40 -55.36
N ALA A 27 27.61 -5.61 -55.43
CA ALA A 27 27.53 -6.56 -54.32
C ALA A 27 28.32 -6.07 -53.05
N LEU A 28 29.50 -5.48 -53.25
CA LEU A 28 30.26 -4.87 -52.15
C LEU A 28 29.53 -3.67 -51.53
N PHE A 29 28.90 -2.83 -52.35
CA PHE A 29 28.08 -1.71 -51.85
C PHE A 29 26.86 -2.17 -51.08
N MET A 30 26.14 -3.19 -51.57
CA MET A 30 25.00 -3.79 -50.85
C MET A 30 25.45 -4.37 -49.50
N LEU A 31 26.59 -5.11 -49.50
CA LEU A 31 27.13 -5.67 -48.25
C LEU A 31 27.52 -4.57 -47.27
N LEU A 32 28.16 -3.49 -47.76
CA LEU A 32 28.52 -2.35 -46.92
C LEU A 32 27.28 -1.68 -46.30
N ILE A 33 26.23 -1.43 -47.09
CA ILE A 33 24.96 -0.85 -46.60
C ILE A 33 24.32 -1.78 -45.55
N LEU A 34 24.32 -3.10 -45.77
CA LEU A 34 23.76 -4.08 -44.85
C LEU A 34 24.52 -4.10 -43.53
N VAL A 35 25.84 -4.01 -43.55
CA VAL A 35 26.67 -3.94 -42.34
C VAL A 35 26.42 -2.64 -41.58
N ILE A 36 26.34 -1.50 -42.28
CA ILE A 36 26.08 -0.22 -41.62
C ILE A 36 24.69 -0.19 -41.02
N THR A 37 23.65 -0.65 -41.70
CA THR A 37 22.30 -0.71 -41.18
C THR A 37 22.19 -1.68 -39.99
N ALA A 38 22.83 -2.84 -40.07
CA ALA A 38 22.87 -3.78 -38.94
C ALA A 38 23.57 -3.19 -37.73
N ALA A 39 24.70 -2.50 -37.90
CA ALA A 39 25.43 -1.82 -36.83
C ALA A 39 24.60 -0.69 -36.20
N MET A 40 23.97 0.16 -37.02
CA MET A 40 23.09 1.22 -36.54
C MET A 40 21.89 0.67 -35.75
N THR A 41 21.26 -0.39 -36.28
CA THR A 41 20.12 -1.04 -35.60
C THR A 41 20.56 -1.60 -34.25
N TYR A 42 21.72 -2.28 -34.19
CA TYR A 42 22.23 -2.82 -32.95
C TYR A 42 22.50 -1.72 -31.91
N VAL A 43 23.18 -0.65 -32.29
CA VAL A 43 23.45 0.50 -31.40
C VAL A 43 22.14 1.13 -30.94
N SER A 44 21.17 1.37 -31.84
CA SER A 44 19.89 1.97 -31.53
C SER A 44 19.09 1.13 -30.52
N ILE A 45 19.03 -0.18 -30.72
CA ILE A 45 18.34 -1.09 -29.77
C ILE A 45 19.05 -1.09 -28.41
N SER A 46 20.38 -1.17 -28.40
CA SER A 46 21.17 -1.23 -27.17
C SER A 46 21.02 0.05 -26.33
N VAL A 47 21.09 1.22 -26.96
CA VAL A 47 20.91 2.53 -26.28
C VAL A 47 19.46 2.67 -25.81
N SER A 48 18.49 2.39 -26.67
CA SER A 48 17.08 2.54 -26.33
C SER A 48 16.64 1.60 -25.21
N THR A 49 17.17 0.38 -25.17
CA THR A 49 16.82 -0.58 -24.11
C THR A 49 17.42 -0.17 -22.75
N ASN A 50 18.64 0.31 -22.73
CA ASN A 50 19.29 0.79 -21.50
C ASN A 50 18.61 2.04 -20.96
N GLU A 51 18.32 3.03 -21.79
CA GLU A 51 17.60 4.24 -21.39
C GLU A 51 16.19 3.94 -20.85
N LEU A 52 15.47 2.99 -21.47
CA LEU A 52 14.14 2.58 -21.02
C LEU A 52 14.20 1.87 -19.66
N LEU A 53 15.18 0.99 -19.43
CA LEU A 53 15.35 0.29 -18.17
C LEU A 53 15.74 1.25 -17.04
N ASP A 54 16.68 2.14 -17.28
CA ASP A 54 17.14 3.14 -16.30
C ASP A 54 15.99 4.11 -15.95
N SER A 55 15.28 4.62 -16.95
CA SER A 55 14.12 5.49 -16.76
C SER A 55 12.98 4.79 -16.02
N SER A 56 12.69 3.53 -16.33
CA SER A 56 11.66 2.74 -15.66
C SER A 56 12.01 2.49 -14.19
N THR A 57 13.27 2.20 -13.90
CA THR A 57 13.75 1.98 -12.53
C THR A 57 13.67 3.26 -11.71
N GLU A 58 14.14 4.37 -12.27
CA GLU A 58 14.10 5.68 -11.61
C GLU A 58 12.64 6.12 -11.33
N TYR A 59 11.75 5.95 -12.31
CA TYR A 59 10.32 6.24 -12.15
C TYR A 59 9.69 5.39 -11.04
N THR A 60 10.01 4.09 -10.99
CA THR A 60 9.50 3.19 -9.95
C THR A 60 10.01 3.58 -8.56
N GLU A 61 11.29 3.95 -8.44
CA GLU A 61 11.84 4.44 -7.17
C GLU A 61 11.19 5.75 -6.71
N GLN A 62 10.97 6.68 -7.63
CA GLN A 62 10.28 7.95 -7.33
C GLN A 62 8.85 7.70 -6.87
N LEU A 63 8.14 6.75 -7.53
CA LEU A 63 6.78 6.36 -7.15
C LEU A 63 6.75 5.76 -5.74
N ILE A 64 7.66 4.84 -5.44
CA ILE A 64 7.76 4.21 -4.11
C ILE A 64 8.05 5.28 -3.04
N ARG A 65 9.00 6.19 -3.28
CA ARG A 65 9.31 7.29 -2.35
C ARG A 65 8.10 8.18 -2.11
N ARG A 66 7.35 8.49 -3.15
CA ARG A 66 6.12 9.30 -3.05
C ARG A 66 5.05 8.59 -2.24
N VAL A 67 4.79 7.31 -2.52
CA VAL A 67 3.82 6.51 -1.77
C VAL A 67 4.21 6.42 -0.30
N ASN A 68 5.50 6.18 0.00
CA ASN A 68 5.97 6.14 1.39
C ASN A 68 5.76 7.49 2.10
N ALA A 69 6.10 8.61 1.45
CA ALA A 69 5.87 9.93 2.03
C ALA A 69 4.38 10.24 2.25
N GLU A 70 3.49 9.78 1.36
CA GLU A 70 2.04 9.90 1.52
C GLU A 70 1.54 9.05 2.68
N LEU A 71 2.07 7.83 2.86
CA LEU A 71 1.74 6.97 4.01
C LEU A 71 2.22 7.56 5.34
N ASP A 72 3.45 8.07 5.39
CA ASP A 72 4.00 8.71 6.59
C ASP A 72 3.14 9.93 7.01
N MET A 73 2.76 10.76 6.05
CA MET A 73 1.86 11.89 6.27
C MET A 73 0.49 11.44 6.80
N TYR A 74 -0.01 10.32 6.27
CA TYR A 74 -1.31 9.78 6.68
C TYR A 74 -1.27 9.24 8.11
N VAL A 75 -0.20 8.54 8.47
CA VAL A 75 0.02 8.05 9.84
C VAL A 75 0.13 9.22 10.82
N GLU A 76 0.89 10.27 10.48
CA GLU A 76 1.04 11.44 11.33
C GLU A 76 -0.31 12.14 11.55
N TYR A 77 -1.10 12.28 10.50
CA TYR A 77 -2.44 12.83 10.60
C TYR A 77 -3.37 12.01 11.50
N MET A 78 -3.28 10.67 11.45
CA MET A 78 -4.07 9.82 12.35
C MET A 78 -3.61 9.91 13.81
N LYS A 79 -2.31 10.14 14.04
CA LYS A 79 -1.79 10.46 15.37
C LYS A 79 -2.40 11.76 15.92
N ASP A 80 -2.42 12.80 15.11
CA ASP A 80 -3.02 14.09 15.51
C ASP A 80 -4.50 13.95 15.88
N ILE A 81 -5.29 13.20 15.08
CA ILE A 81 -6.69 12.91 15.41
C ILE A 81 -6.81 12.11 16.70
N SER A 82 -5.95 11.10 16.89
CA SER A 82 -5.95 10.28 18.10
C SER A 82 -5.65 11.13 19.34
N ASP A 83 -4.66 12.00 19.24
CA ASP A 83 -4.28 12.91 20.32
C ASP A 83 -5.38 13.91 20.63
N PHE A 84 -5.99 14.49 19.60
CA PHE A 84 -7.14 15.38 19.76
C PHE A 84 -8.30 14.71 20.52
N ILE A 85 -8.59 13.43 20.22
CA ILE A 85 -9.66 12.67 20.88
C ILE A 85 -9.26 12.35 22.33
N VAL A 86 -8.04 11.88 22.56
CA VAL A 86 -7.55 11.46 23.89
C VAL A 86 -7.48 12.65 24.85
N ASP A 87 -7.06 13.81 24.35
CA ASP A 87 -6.96 15.05 25.15
C ASP A 87 -8.32 15.72 25.42
N ASN A 88 -9.39 15.20 24.83
CA ASN A 88 -10.72 15.77 24.98
C ASN A 88 -11.29 15.52 26.38
N GLY A 89 -11.76 16.60 27.03
CA GLY A 89 -12.30 16.53 28.39
C GLY A 89 -13.53 15.63 28.54
N ALA A 90 -14.43 15.58 27.53
CA ALA A 90 -15.62 14.72 27.54
C ALA A 90 -15.24 13.23 27.42
N VAL A 91 -14.24 12.91 26.62
CA VAL A 91 -13.68 11.55 26.48
C VAL A 91 -13.06 11.11 27.81
N ALA A 92 -12.23 11.95 28.42
CA ALA A 92 -11.63 11.65 29.72
C ALA A 92 -12.69 11.48 30.85
N ALA A 93 -13.74 12.32 30.84
CA ALA A 93 -14.84 12.21 31.80
C ALA A 93 -15.63 10.91 31.62
N TYR A 94 -15.93 10.52 30.37
CA TYR A 94 -16.59 9.26 30.06
C TYR A 94 -15.79 8.06 30.56
N LEU A 95 -14.50 7.97 30.21
CA LEU A 95 -13.65 6.84 30.60
C LEU A 95 -13.56 6.70 32.12
N ARG A 96 -13.38 7.82 32.82
CA ARG A 96 -13.35 7.81 34.29
C ARG A 96 -14.69 7.32 34.88
N ALA A 97 -15.82 7.86 34.38
CA ALA A 97 -17.13 7.49 34.86
C ALA A 97 -17.44 6.01 34.57
N ALA A 98 -17.03 5.49 33.43
CA ALA A 98 -17.17 4.07 33.07
C ALA A 98 -16.36 3.18 33.99
N ASN A 99 -15.09 3.50 34.25
CA ASN A 99 -14.21 2.72 35.11
C ASN A 99 -14.63 2.77 36.61
N GLU A 100 -15.25 3.87 37.04
CA GLU A 100 -15.83 4.01 38.37
C GLU A 100 -17.26 3.42 38.49
N HIS A 101 -17.82 2.83 37.44
CA HIS A 101 -19.20 2.34 37.36
C HIS A 101 -20.26 3.41 37.70
N ARG A 102 -19.98 4.67 37.35
CA ARG A 102 -20.85 5.84 37.57
C ARG A 102 -21.26 6.50 36.25
N LEU A 103 -21.35 5.69 35.21
CA LEU A 103 -21.68 6.17 33.88
C LEU A 103 -23.06 6.82 33.84
N THR A 104 -23.15 7.99 33.23
CA THR A 104 -24.38 8.73 33.02
C THR A 104 -24.68 8.88 31.53
N ASP A 105 -25.94 8.99 31.19
CA ASP A 105 -26.38 9.20 29.77
C ASP A 105 -25.81 10.51 29.21
N ALA A 106 -25.59 11.51 30.06
CA ALA A 106 -25.00 12.80 29.63
C ALA A 106 -23.53 12.60 29.22
N ALA A 107 -22.71 11.94 30.06
CA ALA A 107 -21.32 11.65 29.74
C ALA A 107 -21.16 10.78 28.50
N CYS A 108 -22.04 9.80 28.30
CA CYS A 108 -22.08 8.99 27.08
C CYS A 108 -22.33 9.85 25.85
N ARG A 109 -23.35 10.72 25.87
CA ARG A 109 -23.70 11.56 24.72
C ARG A 109 -22.59 12.57 24.38
N GLU A 110 -22.06 13.26 25.40
CA GLU A 110 -20.98 14.24 25.17
C GLU A 110 -19.75 13.58 24.53
N ALA A 111 -19.33 12.44 25.05
CA ALA A 111 -18.19 11.70 24.48
C ALA A 111 -18.53 11.17 23.07
N GLN A 112 -19.74 10.64 22.86
CA GLN A 112 -20.19 10.15 21.55
C GLN A 112 -20.22 11.26 20.49
N GLU A 113 -20.70 12.44 20.85
CA GLU A 113 -20.68 13.62 19.97
C GLU A 113 -19.27 13.99 19.52
N GLN A 114 -18.27 13.90 20.43
CA GLN A 114 -16.86 14.15 20.10
C GLN A 114 -16.31 13.09 19.16
N LEU A 115 -16.58 11.80 19.41
CA LEU A 115 -16.18 10.72 18.52
C LEU A 115 -16.84 10.84 17.15
N ALA A 116 -18.13 11.16 17.10
CA ALA A 116 -18.89 11.38 15.87
C ALA A 116 -18.37 12.60 15.08
N ALA A 117 -17.97 13.66 15.76
CA ALA A 117 -17.37 14.82 15.13
C ALA A 117 -16.00 14.47 14.52
N ALA A 118 -15.16 13.74 15.26
CA ALA A 118 -13.87 13.27 14.77
C ALA A 118 -14.03 12.31 13.56
N GLN A 119 -15.00 11.41 13.59
CA GLN A 119 -15.27 10.49 12.47
C GLN A 119 -15.68 11.22 11.18
N LYS A 120 -16.33 12.37 11.29
CA LYS A 120 -16.75 13.17 10.12
C LYS A 120 -15.61 14.00 9.51
N ILE A 121 -14.45 14.08 10.15
CA ILE A 121 -13.30 14.84 9.63
C ILE A 121 -12.81 14.22 8.32
N ARG A 122 -12.87 12.88 8.20
CA ARG A 122 -12.45 12.15 7.02
C ARG A 122 -13.46 11.05 6.67
N SER A 123 -13.76 10.94 5.40
CA SER A 123 -14.68 9.92 4.88
C SER A 123 -14.14 8.49 4.99
N GLU A 124 -12.82 8.36 5.06
CA GLU A 124 -12.13 7.08 5.18
C GLU A 124 -12.24 6.48 6.59
N ILE A 125 -12.54 7.30 7.60
CA ILE A 125 -12.77 6.81 8.98
C ILE A 125 -14.14 6.12 9.02
N THR A 126 -14.12 4.80 9.07
CA THR A 126 -15.35 3.99 9.12
C THR A 126 -15.91 3.86 10.53
N ALA A 127 -15.04 3.77 11.52
CA ALA A 127 -15.44 3.68 12.91
C ALA A 127 -14.41 4.32 13.84
N ILE A 128 -14.91 4.90 14.91
CA ILE A 128 -14.13 5.28 16.10
C ILE A 128 -14.79 4.61 17.30
N ALA A 129 -14.00 3.89 18.07
CA ALA A 129 -14.43 3.21 19.28
C ALA A 129 -13.55 3.61 20.46
N LEU A 130 -14.19 3.86 21.59
CA LEU A 130 -13.54 4.11 22.88
C LEU A 130 -13.88 2.99 23.84
N ILE A 131 -12.88 2.27 24.31
CA ILE A 131 -13.03 1.05 25.11
C ILE A 131 -12.47 1.31 26.51
N PRO A 132 -13.31 1.50 27.53
CA PRO A 132 -12.86 1.64 28.91
C PRO A 132 -12.14 0.39 29.42
N GLU A 133 -11.26 0.54 30.40
CA GLU A 133 -10.60 -0.59 31.06
C GLU A 133 -11.62 -1.54 31.74
N SER A 134 -12.68 -0.97 32.30
CA SER A 134 -13.80 -1.73 32.89
C SER A 134 -14.56 -2.61 31.90
N GLY A 135 -14.41 -2.38 30.59
CA GLY A 135 -15.07 -3.10 29.51
C GLY A 135 -16.22 -2.31 28.85
N GLY A 136 -16.81 -2.93 27.83
CA GLY A 136 -17.75 -2.23 26.94
C GLY A 136 -17.06 -1.42 25.86
N ALA A 137 -17.82 -0.72 25.06
CA ALA A 137 -17.31 0.22 24.05
C ALA A 137 -18.33 1.32 23.77
N LEU A 138 -17.83 2.53 23.53
CA LEU A 138 -18.58 3.66 23.01
C LEU A 138 -18.15 3.91 21.58
N PHE A 139 -19.10 4.01 20.65
CA PHE A 139 -18.85 4.25 19.24
C PHE A 139 -19.26 5.66 18.83
N GLY A 140 -18.53 6.26 17.88
CA GLY A 140 -18.89 7.53 17.28
C GLY A 140 -20.15 7.44 16.42
N SER A 141 -20.42 6.28 15.81
CA SER A 141 -21.61 6.04 15.00
C SER A 141 -22.83 5.77 15.87
N GLU A 142 -23.95 6.46 15.60
CA GLU A 142 -25.22 6.17 16.25
C GLU A 142 -25.71 4.77 15.92
N GLY A 143 -26.20 4.05 16.93
CA GLY A 143 -26.74 2.70 16.77
C GLY A 143 -25.68 1.59 16.63
N ALA A 144 -24.40 1.93 16.58
CA ALA A 144 -23.35 0.92 16.64
C ALA A 144 -23.31 0.25 18.02
N SER A 145 -23.19 -1.07 18.03
CA SER A 145 -23.13 -1.85 19.27
C SER A 145 -21.92 -2.80 19.24
N LEU A 146 -21.41 -3.10 20.42
CA LEU A 146 -20.30 -4.03 20.57
C LEU A 146 -20.74 -5.43 20.15
N ASN A 147 -19.94 -6.06 19.32
CA ASN A 147 -20.11 -7.47 18.99
C ASN A 147 -19.75 -8.32 20.23
N THR A 148 -20.74 -8.95 20.85
CA THR A 148 -20.57 -9.75 22.06
C THR A 148 -19.69 -10.99 21.86
N TYR A 149 -19.51 -11.42 20.63
CA TYR A 149 -18.65 -12.56 20.28
C TYR A 149 -17.21 -12.14 19.99
N SER A 150 -16.92 -10.82 19.92
CA SER A 150 -15.56 -10.32 19.70
C SER A 150 -14.76 -10.36 20.99
N ASN A 151 -13.68 -11.11 20.99
CA ASN A 151 -12.67 -11.03 22.05
C ASN A 151 -11.63 -9.94 21.70
N TYR A 152 -12.03 -8.70 21.74
CA TYR A 152 -11.17 -7.55 21.37
C TYR A 152 -9.93 -7.41 22.26
N ARG A 153 -9.99 -7.92 23.52
CA ARG A 153 -8.85 -7.85 24.44
C ARG A 153 -7.66 -8.68 23.97
N ASP A 154 -7.90 -9.77 23.24
CA ASP A 154 -6.86 -10.61 22.65
C ASP A 154 -6.45 -10.13 21.25
N ALA A 155 -7.12 -9.12 20.70
CA ALA A 155 -6.80 -8.60 19.40
C ALA A 155 -5.43 -7.92 19.36
N ALA A 156 -4.66 -8.13 18.29
CA ALA A 156 -3.30 -7.62 18.16
C ALA A 156 -3.22 -6.09 18.31
N TRP A 157 -4.19 -5.34 17.75
CA TRP A 157 -4.25 -3.89 17.87
C TRP A 157 -4.50 -3.41 19.30
N TYR A 158 -5.29 -4.17 20.09
CA TYR A 158 -5.53 -3.84 21.50
C TYR A 158 -4.28 -4.10 22.34
N GLN A 159 -3.64 -5.25 22.15
CA GLN A 159 -2.41 -5.60 22.84
C GLN A 159 -1.25 -4.68 22.49
N ALA A 160 -1.14 -4.26 21.22
CA ALA A 160 -0.12 -3.30 20.79
C ALA A 160 -0.27 -1.95 21.52
N ALA A 161 -1.50 -1.42 21.64
CA ALA A 161 -1.77 -0.20 22.38
C ALA A 161 -1.40 -0.30 23.87
N LEU A 162 -1.53 -1.49 24.47
CA LEU A 162 -1.12 -1.72 25.87
C LEU A 162 0.40 -1.83 26.04
N GLN A 163 1.11 -2.36 25.05
CA GLN A 163 2.57 -2.51 25.09
C GLN A 163 3.30 -1.16 24.97
N GLU A 164 2.77 -0.28 24.13
CA GLU A 164 3.34 1.05 23.89
C GLU A 164 2.29 2.14 24.08
N PRO A 165 1.90 2.42 25.34
CA PRO A 165 0.73 3.24 25.66
C PRO A 165 0.84 4.72 25.25
N HIS A 166 2.05 5.23 25.03
CA HIS A 166 2.29 6.61 24.61
C HIS A 166 2.26 6.79 23.09
N GLU A 167 2.32 5.69 22.33
CA GLU A 167 2.42 5.73 20.87
C GLU A 167 1.10 5.26 20.22
N VAL A 168 0.80 5.83 19.07
CA VAL A 168 -0.27 5.32 18.22
C VAL A 168 0.23 4.11 17.46
N GLN A 169 -0.44 2.99 17.61
CA GLN A 169 -0.12 1.73 16.95
C GLN A 169 -0.94 1.56 15.70
N VAL A 170 -0.31 1.10 14.62
CA VAL A 170 -0.96 0.84 13.34
C VAL A 170 -1.03 -0.67 13.11
N SER A 171 -2.23 -1.20 12.89
CA SER A 171 -2.38 -2.62 12.60
C SER A 171 -2.11 -2.92 11.13
N SER A 172 -1.80 -4.19 10.82
CA SER A 172 -1.99 -4.69 9.47
C SER A 172 -3.47 -4.69 9.09
N SER A 173 -3.75 -4.80 7.78
CA SER A 173 -5.13 -4.99 7.30
C SER A 173 -5.82 -6.16 8.00
N ARG A 174 -7.02 -5.93 8.49
CA ARG A 174 -7.84 -6.93 9.21
C ARG A 174 -9.32 -6.79 8.86
N VAL A 175 -10.08 -7.82 9.15
CA VAL A 175 -11.54 -7.73 9.12
C VAL A 175 -12.00 -7.08 10.44
N GLU A 176 -12.74 -5.98 10.33
CA GLU A 176 -13.43 -5.36 11.45
C GLU A 176 -14.45 -6.35 12.01
N ASN A 177 -14.45 -6.55 13.31
CA ASN A 177 -15.36 -7.46 14.03
C ASN A 177 -15.75 -6.95 15.42
N LEU A 178 -15.40 -5.71 15.75
CA LEU A 178 -15.73 -5.08 17.03
C LEU A 178 -17.18 -4.62 17.06
N ILE A 179 -17.68 -4.11 15.92
CA ILE A 179 -19.05 -3.65 15.76
C ILE A 179 -19.92 -4.81 15.28
N ALA A 180 -21.08 -4.99 15.90
CA ALA A 180 -22.04 -6.00 15.49
C ALA A 180 -22.49 -5.78 14.03
N ASP A 181 -22.58 -6.86 13.26
CA ASP A 181 -23.03 -6.89 11.86
C ASP A 181 -22.19 -6.07 10.88
N GLN A 182 -20.94 -5.72 11.25
CA GLN A 182 -19.96 -5.09 10.37
C GLN A 182 -18.73 -5.98 10.20
N TYR A 183 -18.34 -6.22 8.93
CA TYR A 183 -17.21 -7.08 8.57
C TYR A 183 -16.42 -6.49 7.40
N ASN A 184 -16.04 -5.21 7.53
CA ASN A 184 -15.27 -4.50 6.52
C ASN A 184 -13.77 -4.79 6.67
N TRP A 185 -13.02 -4.72 5.56
CA TRP A 185 -11.57 -4.70 5.64
C TRP A 185 -11.10 -3.32 6.08
N VAL A 186 -10.31 -3.28 7.14
CA VAL A 186 -9.85 -2.02 7.74
C VAL A 186 -8.38 -2.09 8.10
N VAL A 187 -7.74 -0.92 8.16
CA VAL A 187 -6.51 -0.67 8.89
C VAL A 187 -6.87 0.09 10.15
N SER A 188 -6.37 -0.36 11.29
CA SER A 188 -6.74 0.20 12.59
C SER A 188 -5.58 0.96 13.20
N PHE A 189 -5.90 2.12 13.74
CA PHE A 189 -5.04 2.92 14.59
C PHE A 189 -5.55 2.77 16.02
N SER A 190 -4.67 2.37 16.93
CA SER A 190 -5.04 2.19 18.33
C SER A 190 -4.08 2.93 19.25
N LYS A 191 -4.62 3.52 20.31
CA LYS A 191 -3.85 4.25 21.31
C LYS A 191 -4.42 4.01 22.70
N ALA A 192 -3.55 3.78 23.67
CA ALA A 192 -3.94 3.76 25.07
C ALA A 192 -4.31 5.18 25.53
N VAL A 193 -5.36 5.28 26.33
CA VAL A 193 -5.77 6.52 26.98
C VAL A 193 -5.36 6.46 28.44
N LEU A 194 -4.49 7.37 28.82
CA LEU A 194 -3.94 7.44 30.19
C LEU A 194 -4.51 8.65 30.92
N ASP A 195 -4.62 8.57 32.23
CA ASP A 195 -4.90 9.74 33.06
C ASP A 195 -3.64 10.58 33.30
N ARG A 196 -3.79 11.71 34.01
CA ARG A 196 -2.67 12.60 34.33
C ARG A 196 -1.60 11.96 35.24
N ALA A 197 -1.91 10.87 35.89
CA ALA A 197 -1.00 10.10 36.73
C ALA A 197 -0.30 8.95 35.97
N GLY A 198 -0.68 8.75 34.68
CA GLY A 198 -0.16 7.69 33.84
C GLY A 198 -0.91 6.36 33.98
N ASN A 199 -2.05 6.33 34.67
CA ASN A 199 -2.83 5.11 34.80
C ASN A 199 -3.70 4.90 33.54
N MET A 200 -3.82 3.64 33.14
CA MET A 200 -4.65 3.23 32.02
C MET A 200 -6.12 3.55 32.31
N GLN A 201 -6.80 4.18 31.34
CA GLN A 201 -8.23 4.45 31.39
C GLN A 201 -9.00 3.67 30.33
N GLY A 202 -8.36 3.35 29.22
CA GLY A 202 -8.99 2.64 28.13
C GLY A 202 -8.14 2.65 26.85
N VAL A 203 -8.71 2.17 25.76
CA VAL A 203 -8.09 2.19 24.42
C VAL A 203 -9.01 2.91 23.46
N LEU A 204 -8.43 3.83 22.69
CA LEU A 204 -9.02 4.41 21.49
C LEU A 204 -8.69 3.53 20.28
N LEU A 205 -9.69 3.25 19.46
CA LEU A 205 -9.55 2.57 18.17
C LEU A 205 -10.14 3.45 17.07
N ILE A 206 -9.42 3.62 15.98
CA ILE A 206 -9.88 4.28 14.76
C ILE A 206 -9.69 3.30 13.60
N ASP A 207 -10.78 2.91 12.97
CA ASP A 207 -10.78 2.01 11.81
C ASP A 207 -10.97 2.79 10.51
N LEU A 208 -10.11 2.51 9.55
CA LEU A 208 -10.09 3.14 8.23
C LEU A 208 -10.40 2.12 7.15
N ASN A 209 -11.26 2.49 6.22
CA ASN A 209 -11.47 1.75 4.98
C ASN A 209 -10.47 2.25 3.91
N TYR A 210 -9.93 1.34 3.09
CA TYR A 210 -8.94 1.66 2.06
C TYR A 210 -9.33 1.06 0.70
#